data_8b1770da9dd051aad9d08c482b6a7932
#
_entry.id   8b1770da9dd051aad9d08c482b6a7932
#
_cell.length_a   1.000
_cell.length_b   1.000
_cell.length_c   1.000
_cell.angle_alpha   90.00
_cell.angle_beta   90.00
_cell.angle_gamma   90.00
#
_symmetry.space_group_name_H-M   'P 1'
#
loop_
_entity.id
_entity.type
_entity.pdbx_description
1 polymer ?
#
loop_
_entity_poly.entity_id
_entity_poly.type
_entity_poly.pdbx_seq_one_letter_code
_entity_poly.pdbx_strand_id
1 'polypeptide(L)'
;MFTLPNLPYAHNALEPNIDALTMEIHHGKHHQAYVNNLNAAIEGTPMAGKSLEDLMKNHSDVPAVRNNGGGHFNHSLFWTVMSPNGGGEPTGDLGADITATFGSFDAFKEAFAKAAATRFGSGWAWLCVNTAGKLEICSTANQDNPLMPSVGCAGTPILGLDVWEHAYYLKYQNRRPDYVSAFFNVINWAEVASRYAAAKK
;
A
#
# COMPACT_ATOMS: atom_id res chain seq x y z
N MET A 1 3.30 21.96 -0.80
CA MET A 1 2.74 21.25 -1.95
C MET A 1 3.40 19.87 -2.05
N PHE A 2 2.62 18.84 -2.34
CA PHE A 2 3.11 17.49 -2.57
C PHE A 2 3.65 17.34 -3.99
N THR A 3 4.58 16.41 -4.17
CA THR A 3 5.18 16.07 -5.48
C THR A 3 5.11 14.56 -5.68
N LEU A 4 5.06 14.12 -6.94
CA LEU A 4 5.16 12.71 -7.26
C LEU A 4 6.56 12.20 -6.87
N PRO A 5 6.68 11.22 -5.97
CA PRO A 5 7.99 10.65 -5.64
C PRO A 5 8.53 9.86 -6.85
N ASN A 6 9.84 9.89 -7.05
CA ASN A 6 10.47 9.05 -8.05
C ASN A 6 10.32 7.57 -7.69
N LEU A 7 10.19 6.71 -8.70
CA LEU A 7 10.31 5.27 -8.49
C LEU A 7 11.76 4.94 -8.12
N PRO A 8 11.99 4.02 -7.16
CA PRO A 8 13.34 3.59 -6.79
C PRO A 8 13.97 2.61 -7.80
N TYR A 9 13.26 2.28 -8.89
CA TYR A 9 13.66 1.34 -9.94
C TYR A 9 13.02 1.74 -11.28
N ALA A 10 13.51 1.17 -12.40
CA ALA A 10 12.94 1.39 -13.73
C ALA A 10 11.55 0.73 -13.87
N HIS A 11 10.71 1.23 -14.78
CA HIS A 11 9.34 0.72 -14.99
C HIS A 11 9.29 -0.77 -15.30
N ASN A 12 10.29 -1.32 -15.99
CA ASN A 12 10.37 -2.74 -16.35
C ASN A 12 11.07 -3.63 -15.29
N ALA A 13 11.53 -3.04 -14.20
CA ALA A 13 12.37 -3.75 -13.24
C ALA A 13 11.62 -4.83 -12.43
N LEU A 14 10.30 -4.75 -12.36
CA LEU A 14 9.45 -5.73 -11.65
C LEU A 14 8.95 -6.87 -12.56
N GLU A 15 9.33 -6.89 -13.83
CA GLU A 15 9.02 -8.01 -14.70
C GLU A 15 9.74 -9.28 -14.25
N PRO A 16 9.12 -10.45 -14.42
CA PRO A 16 7.85 -10.72 -15.10
C PRO A 16 6.60 -10.56 -14.19
N ASN A 17 6.72 -10.07 -12.97
CA ASN A 17 5.63 -10.06 -12.00
C ASN A 17 4.65 -8.88 -12.24
N ILE A 18 5.15 -7.68 -12.52
CA ILE A 18 4.35 -6.51 -12.91
C ILE A 18 4.96 -5.95 -14.19
N ASP A 19 4.14 -5.73 -15.22
CA ASP A 19 4.61 -5.28 -16.52
C ASP A 19 4.96 -3.78 -16.55
N ALA A 20 5.88 -3.42 -17.46
CA ALA A 20 6.39 -2.07 -17.59
C ALA A 20 5.29 -1.04 -17.91
N LEU A 21 4.31 -1.39 -18.76
CA LEU A 21 3.23 -0.49 -19.14
C LEU A 21 2.30 -0.19 -17.96
N THR A 22 1.99 -1.21 -17.14
CA THR A 22 1.26 -1.01 -15.89
C THR A 22 2.01 -0.03 -14.99
N MET A 23 3.32 -0.23 -14.78
CA MET A 23 4.13 0.65 -13.94
C MET A 23 4.17 2.10 -14.45
N GLU A 24 4.33 2.31 -15.75
CA GLU A 24 4.35 3.63 -16.38
C GLU A 24 3.03 4.38 -16.17
N ILE A 25 1.91 3.72 -16.46
CA ILE A 25 0.57 4.32 -16.32
C ILE A 25 0.22 4.52 -14.84
N HIS A 26 0.46 3.51 -14.01
CA HIS A 26 0.09 3.51 -12.61
C HIS A 26 0.82 4.60 -11.83
N HIS A 27 2.13 4.75 -12.04
CA HIS A 27 2.92 5.81 -11.43
C HIS A 27 2.67 7.17 -12.11
N GLY A 28 2.89 7.25 -13.44
CA GLY A 28 2.94 8.52 -14.15
C GLY A 28 1.57 9.15 -14.45
N LYS A 29 0.47 8.40 -14.38
CA LYS A 29 -0.89 8.90 -14.62
C LYS A 29 -1.75 8.84 -13.36
N HIS A 30 -1.97 7.64 -12.80
CA HIS A 30 -2.84 7.50 -11.62
C HIS A 30 -2.28 8.21 -10.39
N HIS A 31 -1.04 7.90 -9.99
CA HIS A 31 -0.44 8.54 -8.81
C HIS A 31 -0.25 10.05 -9.02
N GLN A 32 0.22 10.48 -10.21
CA GLN A 32 0.35 11.91 -10.51
C GLN A 32 -1.00 12.65 -10.40
N ALA A 33 -2.10 12.04 -10.85
CA ALA A 33 -3.43 12.64 -10.72
C ALA A 33 -3.84 12.83 -9.25
N TYR A 34 -3.57 11.84 -8.39
CA TYR A 34 -3.82 11.97 -6.95
C TYR A 34 -3.02 13.13 -6.34
N VAL A 35 -1.75 13.27 -6.69
CA VAL A 35 -0.91 14.38 -6.21
C VAL A 35 -1.48 15.73 -6.64
N ASN A 36 -1.81 15.87 -7.92
CA ASN A 36 -2.36 17.12 -8.47
C ASN A 36 -3.69 17.51 -7.79
N ASN A 37 -4.59 16.53 -7.68
CA ASN A 37 -5.92 16.75 -7.10
C ASN A 37 -5.85 17.03 -5.59
N LEU A 38 -4.93 16.37 -4.86
CA LEU A 38 -4.71 16.67 -3.44
C LEU A 38 -4.22 18.10 -3.26
N ASN A 39 -3.22 18.51 -4.04
CA ASN A 39 -2.70 19.87 -3.98
C ASN A 39 -3.81 20.92 -4.24
N ALA A 40 -4.62 20.70 -5.26
CA ALA A 40 -5.75 21.57 -5.57
C ALA A 40 -6.79 21.59 -4.42
N ALA A 41 -7.04 20.45 -3.78
CA ALA A 41 -8.01 20.35 -2.67
C ALA A 41 -7.58 21.08 -1.39
N ILE A 42 -6.27 21.19 -1.13
CA ILE A 42 -5.75 21.81 0.10
C ILE A 42 -5.27 23.26 -0.11
N GLU A 43 -5.10 23.70 -1.35
CA GLU A 43 -4.65 25.06 -1.66
C GLU A 43 -5.57 26.11 -1.06
N GLY A 44 -4.99 27.10 -0.38
CA GLY A 44 -5.75 28.18 0.28
C GLY A 44 -6.61 27.77 1.49
N THR A 45 -6.47 26.53 1.96
CA THR A 45 -7.18 26.00 3.14
C THR A 45 -6.25 25.85 4.35
N PRO A 46 -6.79 25.68 5.58
CA PRO A 46 -5.98 25.37 6.77
C PRO A 46 -5.22 24.04 6.70
N MET A 47 -5.49 23.21 5.68
CA MET A 47 -4.80 21.95 5.43
C MET A 47 -3.50 22.14 4.62
N ALA A 48 -3.29 23.32 4.02
CA ALA A 48 -2.06 23.62 3.31
C ALA A 48 -0.85 23.54 4.27
N GLY A 49 0.20 22.84 3.84
CA GLY A 49 1.42 22.65 4.62
C GLY A 49 1.39 21.52 5.65
N LYS A 50 0.27 20.85 5.85
CA LYS A 50 0.17 19.67 6.71
C LYS A 50 0.90 18.47 6.07
N SER A 51 1.38 17.55 6.92
CA SER A 51 1.95 16.28 6.44
C SER A 51 0.86 15.37 5.86
N LEU A 52 1.24 14.46 5.01
CA LEU A 52 0.30 13.51 4.40
C LEU A 52 -0.36 12.60 5.45
N GLU A 53 0.41 12.18 6.47
CA GLU A 53 -0.10 11.41 7.59
C GLU A 53 -1.12 12.20 8.43
N ASP A 54 -0.87 13.50 8.66
CA ASP A 54 -1.82 14.35 9.38
C ASP A 54 -3.13 14.51 8.60
N LEU A 55 -3.03 14.68 7.27
CA LEU A 55 -4.21 14.72 6.40
C LEU A 55 -5.02 13.42 6.49
N MET A 56 -4.37 12.25 6.50
CA MET A 56 -5.06 10.96 6.60
C MET A 56 -5.74 10.77 7.96
N LYS A 57 -5.04 11.12 9.04
CA LYS A 57 -5.54 10.92 10.41
C LYS A 57 -6.64 11.89 10.80
N ASN A 58 -6.55 13.14 10.37
CA ASN A 58 -7.33 14.25 10.92
C ASN A 58 -8.20 14.98 9.91
N HIS A 59 -8.08 14.71 8.60
CA HIS A 59 -8.82 15.41 7.54
C HIS A 59 -9.41 14.49 6.48
N SER A 60 -9.51 13.18 6.76
CA SER A 60 -10.14 12.21 5.86
C SER A 60 -11.68 12.27 5.85
N ASP A 61 -12.28 13.15 6.64
CA ASP A 61 -13.69 13.53 6.55
C ASP A 61 -13.98 14.42 5.32
N VAL A 62 -12.96 15.08 4.75
CA VAL A 62 -13.05 15.84 3.50
C VAL A 62 -12.88 14.88 2.31
N PRO A 63 -13.90 14.61 1.48
CA PRO A 63 -13.85 13.58 0.45
C PRO A 63 -12.69 13.73 -0.55
N ALA A 64 -12.37 14.96 -0.95
CA ALA A 64 -11.27 15.21 -1.88
C ALA A 64 -9.90 14.86 -1.25
N VAL A 65 -9.70 15.15 0.05
CA VAL A 65 -8.50 14.80 0.80
C VAL A 65 -8.45 13.29 1.04
N ARG A 66 -9.56 12.67 1.46
CA ARG A 66 -9.65 11.23 1.67
C ARG A 66 -9.22 10.46 0.42
N ASN A 67 -9.83 10.77 -0.72
CA ASN A 67 -9.59 10.05 -1.96
C ASN A 67 -8.19 10.33 -2.55
N ASN A 68 -7.83 11.60 -2.67
CA ASN A 68 -6.58 11.96 -3.34
C ASN A 68 -5.37 11.90 -2.39
N GLY A 69 -5.53 12.27 -1.13
CA GLY A 69 -4.51 12.09 -0.10
C GLY A 69 -4.27 10.62 0.18
N GLY A 70 -5.34 9.82 0.28
CA GLY A 70 -5.25 8.37 0.38
C GLY A 70 -4.53 7.76 -0.82
N GLY A 71 -4.91 8.15 -2.04
CA GLY A 71 -4.24 7.72 -3.25
C GLY A 71 -2.75 8.07 -3.25
N HIS A 72 -2.40 9.31 -2.88
CA HIS A 72 -0.99 9.69 -2.80
C HIS A 72 -0.22 8.90 -1.73
N PHE A 73 -0.79 8.73 -0.54
CA PHE A 73 -0.16 7.96 0.54
C PHE A 73 0.04 6.49 0.18
N ASN A 74 -1.02 5.83 -0.28
CA ASN A 74 -1.02 4.41 -0.58
C ASN A 74 0.00 4.08 -1.67
N HIS A 75 0.04 4.86 -2.74
CA HIS A 75 0.98 4.65 -3.85
C HIS A 75 2.42 4.97 -3.46
N SER A 76 2.66 6.01 -2.64
CA SER A 76 4.01 6.33 -2.13
C SER A 76 4.59 5.17 -1.31
N LEU A 77 3.76 4.52 -0.49
CA LEU A 77 4.14 3.31 0.23
C LEU A 77 4.37 2.14 -0.74
N PHE A 78 3.44 1.93 -1.68
CA PHE A 78 3.45 0.80 -2.61
C PHE A 78 4.75 0.69 -3.41
N TRP A 79 5.25 1.81 -3.93
CA TRP A 79 6.49 1.82 -4.71
C TRP A 79 7.70 1.37 -3.89
N THR A 80 7.78 1.72 -2.63
CA THR A 80 8.94 1.42 -1.77
C THR A 80 8.92 0.01 -1.20
N VAL A 81 7.73 -0.58 -1.01
CA VAL A 81 7.59 -1.96 -0.50
C VAL A 81 7.76 -3.02 -1.60
N MET A 82 8.09 -2.60 -2.82
CA MET A 82 8.45 -3.49 -3.92
C MET A 82 9.90 -3.28 -4.33
N SER A 83 10.55 -4.31 -4.86
CA SER A 83 11.93 -4.27 -5.33
C SER A 83 12.16 -5.33 -6.42
N PRO A 84 13.00 -5.04 -7.44
CA PRO A 84 13.43 -6.05 -8.41
C PRO A 84 14.23 -7.21 -7.77
N ASN A 85 14.80 -6.98 -6.60
CA ASN A 85 15.50 -7.98 -5.80
C ASN A 85 14.65 -8.44 -4.60
N GLY A 86 13.32 -8.30 -4.69
CA GLY A 86 12.37 -8.66 -3.66
C GLY A 86 12.06 -10.15 -3.60
N GLY A 87 11.04 -10.47 -2.83
CA GLY A 87 10.60 -11.85 -2.62
C GLY A 87 11.30 -12.55 -1.44
N GLY A 88 11.13 -13.86 -1.38
CA GLY A 88 11.58 -14.63 -0.21
C GLY A 88 10.72 -14.40 1.02
N GLU A 89 11.32 -14.54 2.20
CA GLU A 89 10.66 -14.45 3.50
C GLU A 89 11.28 -13.31 4.34
N PRO A 90 10.49 -12.64 5.18
CA PRO A 90 11.02 -11.67 6.12
C PRO A 90 11.86 -12.38 7.20
N THR A 91 12.93 -11.73 7.63
CA THR A 91 13.82 -12.21 8.70
C THR A 91 13.79 -11.28 9.90
N GLY A 92 14.54 -11.60 10.95
CA GLY A 92 14.65 -10.79 12.17
C GLY A 92 13.31 -10.65 12.89
N ASP A 93 13.11 -9.51 13.56
CA ASP A 93 11.94 -9.28 14.42
C ASP A 93 10.61 -9.34 13.66
N LEU A 94 10.56 -8.84 12.43
CA LEU A 94 9.37 -8.94 11.59
C LEU A 94 9.02 -10.39 11.26
N GLY A 95 9.99 -11.21 10.86
CA GLY A 95 9.77 -12.63 10.56
C GLY A 95 9.31 -13.41 11.79
N ALA A 96 9.90 -13.13 12.94
CA ALA A 96 9.51 -13.73 14.21
C ALA A 96 8.07 -13.36 14.61
N ASP A 97 7.70 -12.06 14.46
CA ASP A 97 6.36 -11.58 14.83
C ASP A 97 5.28 -12.06 13.84
N ILE A 98 5.62 -12.21 12.55
CA ILE A 98 4.74 -12.85 11.56
C ILE A 98 4.46 -14.31 11.96
N THR A 99 5.50 -15.06 12.31
CA THR A 99 5.34 -16.46 12.74
C THR A 99 4.54 -16.55 14.05
N ALA A 100 4.82 -15.68 15.01
CA ALA A 100 4.08 -15.64 16.28
C ALA A 100 2.60 -15.26 16.10
N THR A 101 2.30 -14.34 15.17
CA THR A 101 0.94 -13.82 14.96
C THR A 101 0.09 -14.75 14.11
N PHE A 102 0.66 -15.31 13.02
CA PHE A 102 -0.08 -16.05 11.99
C PHE A 102 0.20 -17.57 12.03
N GLY A 103 1.18 -18.01 12.80
CA GLY A 103 1.59 -19.42 12.93
C GLY A 103 2.74 -19.81 11.99
N SER A 104 2.77 -19.28 10.78
CA SER A 104 3.84 -19.45 9.79
C SER A 104 3.82 -18.35 8.73
N PHE A 105 4.89 -18.25 7.95
CA PHE A 105 4.91 -17.36 6.80
C PHE A 105 3.89 -17.78 5.72
N ASP A 106 3.70 -19.08 5.49
CA ASP A 106 2.67 -19.55 4.54
C ASP A 106 1.26 -19.20 5.01
N ALA A 107 0.96 -19.35 6.29
CA ALA A 107 -0.33 -18.93 6.84
C ALA A 107 -0.54 -17.40 6.74
N PHE A 108 0.50 -16.61 6.91
CA PHE A 108 0.47 -15.18 6.64
C PHE A 108 0.15 -14.90 5.16
N LYS A 109 0.84 -15.57 4.21
CA LYS A 109 0.58 -15.39 2.76
C LYS A 109 -0.87 -15.73 2.41
N GLU A 110 -1.41 -16.83 2.94
CA GLU A 110 -2.79 -17.23 2.72
C GLU A 110 -3.77 -16.18 3.27
N ALA A 111 -3.55 -15.69 4.49
CA ALA A 111 -4.40 -14.66 5.10
C ALA A 111 -4.36 -13.34 4.32
N PHE A 112 -3.17 -12.90 3.89
CA PHE A 112 -3.00 -11.69 3.09
C PHE A 112 -3.63 -11.83 1.70
N ALA A 113 -3.40 -12.96 1.02
CA ALA A 113 -4.00 -13.26 -0.26
C ALA A 113 -5.53 -13.32 -0.17
N LYS A 114 -6.08 -13.89 0.90
CA LYS A 114 -7.52 -13.90 1.17
C LYS A 114 -8.06 -12.48 1.33
N ALA A 115 -7.41 -11.61 2.11
CA ALA A 115 -7.83 -10.22 2.28
C ALA A 115 -7.83 -9.46 0.94
N ALA A 116 -6.81 -9.68 0.08
CA ALA A 116 -6.72 -9.10 -1.25
C ALA A 116 -7.82 -9.62 -2.20
N ALA A 117 -8.05 -10.93 -2.22
CA ALA A 117 -9.02 -11.57 -3.12
C ALA A 117 -10.48 -11.24 -2.74
N THR A 118 -10.78 -11.15 -1.43
CA THR A 118 -12.13 -10.89 -0.93
C THR A 118 -12.49 -9.41 -0.88
N ARG A 119 -11.55 -8.49 -1.12
CA ARG A 119 -11.87 -7.08 -1.28
C ARG A 119 -12.74 -6.89 -2.52
N PHE A 120 -14.04 -6.70 -2.30
CA PHE A 120 -14.99 -6.49 -3.37
C PHE A 120 -14.78 -5.11 -4.01
N GLY A 121 -14.63 -5.07 -5.34
CA GLY A 121 -14.35 -3.84 -6.07
C GLY A 121 -12.91 -3.35 -5.90
N SER A 122 -12.73 -2.04 -5.96
CA SER A 122 -11.44 -1.37 -5.82
C SER A 122 -11.05 -1.23 -4.35
N GLY A 123 -9.76 -1.34 -4.07
CA GLY A 123 -9.25 -1.16 -2.72
C GLY A 123 -7.83 -1.67 -2.55
N TRP A 124 -7.47 -1.92 -1.30
CA TRP A 124 -6.13 -2.32 -0.88
C TRP A 124 -6.19 -3.43 0.15
N ALA A 125 -5.20 -4.31 0.14
CA ALA A 125 -4.90 -5.23 1.23
C ALA A 125 -3.68 -4.73 1.99
N TRP A 126 -3.69 -4.85 3.32
CA TRP A 126 -2.68 -4.29 4.21
C TRP A 126 -2.15 -5.30 5.21
N LEU A 127 -0.84 -5.21 5.50
CA LEU A 127 -0.28 -5.60 6.78
C LEU A 127 0.03 -4.33 7.56
N CYS A 128 -0.47 -4.21 8.76
CA CYS A 128 -0.25 -3.04 9.62
C CYS A 128 0.16 -3.45 11.04
N VAL A 129 0.82 -2.53 11.72
CA VAL A 129 0.99 -2.58 13.18
C VAL A 129 -0.18 -1.81 13.78
N ASN A 130 -1.07 -2.51 14.47
CA ASN A 130 -2.26 -1.93 15.05
C ASN A 130 -1.94 -1.11 16.32
N THR A 131 -2.95 -0.47 16.89
CA THR A 131 -2.81 0.40 18.07
C THR A 131 -2.33 -0.33 19.34
N ALA A 132 -2.44 -1.68 19.37
CA ALA A 132 -1.88 -2.52 20.43
C ALA A 132 -0.44 -2.98 20.13
N GLY A 133 0.18 -2.48 19.07
CA GLY A 133 1.53 -2.84 18.63
C GLY A 133 1.64 -4.25 18.02
N LYS A 134 0.53 -4.85 17.60
CA LYS A 134 0.49 -6.19 16.99
C LYS A 134 0.30 -6.11 15.48
N LEU A 135 0.81 -7.12 14.79
CA LEU A 135 0.57 -7.29 13.36
C LEU A 135 -0.89 -7.65 13.09
N GLU A 136 -1.47 -7.02 12.09
CA GLU A 136 -2.85 -7.24 11.66
C GLU A 136 -2.95 -7.16 10.15
N ILE A 137 -3.71 -8.09 9.54
CA ILE A 137 -4.08 -8.05 8.13
C ILE A 137 -5.50 -7.51 8.01
N CYS A 138 -5.67 -6.54 7.11
CA CYS A 138 -6.99 -5.99 6.80
C CYS A 138 -7.10 -5.58 5.34
N SER A 139 -8.27 -5.14 4.92
CA SER A 139 -8.47 -4.54 3.60
C SER A 139 -9.39 -3.33 3.69
N THR A 140 -9.14 -2.34 2.85
CA THR A 140 -9.91 -1.09 2.79
C THR A 140 -10.45 -0.86 1.38
N ALA A 141 -11.56 -0.14 1.27
CA ALA A 141 -12.17 0.20 -0.02
C ALA A 141 -11.49 1.43 -0.64
N ASN A 142 -11.51 1.50 -1.95
CA ASN A 142 -11.03 2.66 -2.73
C ASN A 142 -9.60 3.06 -2.35
N GLN A 143 -9.40 4.33 -1.91
CA GLN A 143 -8.11 4.82 -1.46
C GLN A 143 -8.03 5.00 0.07
N ASP A 144 -8.96 4.43 0.81
CA ASP A 144 -8.89 4.37 2.26
C ASP A 144 -7.66 3.58 2.73
N ASN A 145 -7.11 3.95 3.88
CA ASN A 145 -5.96 3.26 4.47
C ASN A 145 -6.06 3.22 6.01
N PRO A 146 -5.28 2.36 6.68
CA PRO A 146 -5.36 2.15 8.14
C PRO A 146 -5.05 3.36 9.02
N LEU A 147 -4.51 4.46 8.47
CA LEU A 147 -4.32 5.71 9.21
C LEU A 147 -5.62 6.48 9.40
N MET A 148 -6.59 6.26 8.53
CA MET A 148 -7.87 6.98 8.54
C MET A 148 -8.78 6.41 9.63
N PRO A 149 -9.52 7.26 10.37
CA PRO A 149 -10.52 6.78 11.33
C PRO A 149 -11.67 6.06 10.62
N SER A 150 -12.25 5.07 11.28
CA SER A 150 -13.50 4.41 10.87
C SER A 150 -13.47 3.64 9.53
N VAL A 151 -12.29 3.19 9.09
CA VAL A 151 -12.15 2.40 7.84
C VAL A 151 -12.19 0.88 8.06
N GLY A 152 -12.45 0.43 9.29
CA GLY A 152 -12.55 -0.98 9.63
C GLY A 152 -11.24 -1.66 10.04
N CYS A 153 -10.09 -0.98 9.88
CA CYS A 153 -8.83 -1.34 10.52
C CYS A 153 -8.07 -0.07 10.92
N ALA A 154 -7.32 -0.14 12.01
CA ALA A 154 -6.62 1.02 12.55
C ALA A 154 -5.19 0.65 12.91
N GLY A 155 -4.22 1.39 12.40
CA GLY A 155 -2.81 1.14 12.66
C GLY A 155 -1.91 1.82 11.62
N THR A 156 -0.61 1.54 11.73
CA THR A 156 0.39 2.02 10.79
C THR A 156 0.60 0.97 9.71
N PRO A 157 0.27 1.24 8.44
CA PRO A 157 0.50 0.29 7.35
C PRO A 157 2.00 0.14 7.08
N ILE A 158 2.47 -1.10 7.01
CA ILE A 158 3.87 -1.45 6.72
C ILE A 158 4.03 -2.18 5.38
N LEU A 159 2.97 -2.82 4.89
CA LEU A 159 2.88 -3.42 3.56
C LEU A 159 1.49 -3.14 3.00
N GLY A 160 1.40 -2.78 1.73
CA GLY A 160 0.15 -2.56 1.02
C GLY A 160 0.18 -3.18 -0.36
N LEU A 161 -0.94 -3.73 -0.79
CA LEU A 161 -1.16 -4.25 -2.14
C LEU A 161 -2.37 -3.58 -2.75
N ASP A 162 -2.16 -2.89 -3.87
CA ASP A 162 -3.23 -2.32 -4.68
C ASP A 162 -4.02 -3.42 -5.38
N VAL A 163 -5.33 -3.50 -5.14
CA VAL A 163 -6.23 -4.43 -5.82
C VAL A 163 -7.26 -3.72 -6.71
N TRP A 164 -7.04 -2.45 -7.01
CA TRP A 164 -7.71 -1.80 -8.13
C TRP A 164 -7.35 -2.51 -9.44
N GLU A 165 -8.28 -2.64 -10.36
CA GLU A 165 -8.02 -3.34 -11.63
C GLU A 165 -6.90 -2.69 -12.45
N HIS A 166 -6.72 -1.36 -12.36
CA HIS A 166 -5.62 -0.66 -13.03
C HIS A 166 -4.22 -1.15 -12.61
N ALA A 167 -4.09 -1.76 -11.44
CA ALA A 167 -2.81 -2.28 -10.94
C ALA A 167 -2.39 -3.60 -11.60
N TYR A 168 -3.33 -4.33 -12.24
CA TYR A 168 -3.03 -5.68 -12.73
C TYR A 168 -3.70 -6.06 -14.05
N TYR A 169 -4.69 -5.31 -14.54
CA TYR A 169 -5.56 -5.75 -15.62
C TYR A 169 -4.80 -5.97 -16.95
N LEU A 170 -3.82 -5.13 -17.27
CA LEU A 170 -3.06 -5.26 -18.53
C LEU A 170 -2.35 -6.60 -18.64
N LYS A 171 -1.82 -7.14 -17.54
CA LYS A 171 -1.11 -8.41 -17.52
C LYS A 171 -1.99 -9.60 -17.12
N TYR A 172 -2.83 -9.42 -16.12
CA TYR A 172 -3.56 -10.52 -15.49
C TYR A 172 -5.06 -10.54 -15.83
N GLN A 173 -5.61 -9.49 -16.43
CA GLN A 173 -7.03 -9.32 -16.70
C GLN A 173 -7.85 -9.55 -15.41
N ASN A 174 -8.81 -10.46 -15.44
CA ASN A 174 -9.67 -10.80 -14.30
C ASN A 174 -8.98 -11.73 -13.26
N ARG A 175 -7.73 -12.14 -13.50
CA ARG A 175 -7.03 -13.10 -12.63
C ARG A 175 -6.32 -12.42 -11.47
N ARG A 176 -7.08 -11.71 -10.63
CA ARG A 176 -6.51 -11.07 -9.42
C ARG A 176 -5.70 -12.02 -8.53
N PRO A 177 -6.09 -13.30 -8.31
CA PRO A 177 -5.27 -14.22 -7.52
C PRO A 177 -3.85 -14.44 -8.07
N ASP A 178 -3.68 -14.47 -9.40
CA ASP A 178 -2.36 -14.64 -10.01
C ASP A 178 -1.48 -13.41 -9.76
N TYR A 179 -2.05 -12.20 -9.85
CA TYR A 179 -1.38 -10.95 -9.50
C TYR A 179 -0.97 -10.93 -8.02
N VAL A 180 -1.88 -11.31 -7.12
CA VAL A 180 -1.59 -11.38 -5.68
C VAL A 180 -0.44 -12.34 -5.41
N SER A 181 -0.44 -13.50 -6.07
CA SER A 181 0.66 -14.49 -5.97
C SER A 181 1.98 -13.91 -6.49
N ALA A 182 1.95 -13.24 -7.64
CA ALA A 182 3.14 -12.63 -8.25
C ALA A 182 3.72 -11.48 -7.40
N PHE A 183 2.90 -10.74 -6.67
CA PHE A 183 3.33 -9.67 -5.78
C PHE A 183 4.32 -10.16 -4.71
N PHE A 184 4.14 -11.35 -4.15
CA PHE A 184 5.06 -11.91 -3.16
C PHE A 184 6.49 -12.06 -3.69
N ASN A 185 6.70 -12.17 -4.99
CA ASN A 185 8.03 -12.27 -5.60
C ASN A 185 8.78 -10.94 -5.66
N VAL A 186 8.11 -9.82 -5.43
CA VAL A 186 8.70 -8.48 -5.52
C VAL A 186 8.65 -7.71 -4.20
N ILE A 187 8.15 -8.29 -3.13
CA ILE A 187 8.08 -7.60 -1.82
C ILE A 187 9.50 -7.29 -1.34
N ASN A 188 9.74 -6.01 -1.02
CA ASN A 188 10.95 -5.52 -0.39
C ASN A 188 10.89 -5.71 1.13
N TRP A 189 11.19 -6.91 1.60
CA TRP A 189 11.10 -7.23 3.03
C TRP A 189 12.01 -6.38 3.92
N ALA A 190 13.12 -5.87 3.39
CA ALA A 190 13.99 -4.96 4.12
C ALA A 190 13.29 -3.62 4.43
N GLU A 191 12.58 -3.06 3.45
CA GLU A 191 11.77 -1.86 3.65
C GLU A 191 10.58 -2.13 4.59
N VAL A 192 9.88 -3.24 4.41
CA VAL A 192 8.77 -3.62 5.29
C VAL A 192 9.26 -3.78 6.74
N ALA A 193 10.43 -4.39 6.97
CA ALA A 193 11.04 -4.52 8.31
C ALA A 193 11.43 -3.16 8.89
N SER A 194 11.94 -2.24 8.09
CA SER A 194 12.24 -0.86 8.50
C SER A 194 10.98 -0.12 8.96
N ARG A 195 9.89 -0.22 8.20
CA ARG A 195 8.58 0.35 8.56
C ARG A 195 8.01 -0.28 9.82
N TYR A 196 8.14 -1.60 9.94
CA TYR A 196 7.74 -2.32 11.16
C TYR A 196 8.47 -1.80 12.39
N ALA A 197 9.80 -1.69 12.32
CA ALA A 197 10.59 -1.17 13.44
C ALA A 197 10.24 0.29 13.80
N ALA A 198 9.89 1.11 12.81
CA ALA A 198 9.43 2.49 13.03
C ALA A 198 8.04 2.53 13.70
N ALA A 199 7.13 1.63 13.31
CA ALA A 199 5.77 1.55 13.84
C ALA A 199 5.68 0.97 15.26
N LYS A 200 6.73 0.29 15.73
CA LYS A 200 6.81 -0.30 17.10
C LYS A 200 7.37 0.69 18.14
N LYS A 201 7.85 1.85 17.73
CA LYS A 201 8.34 2.91 18.63
C LYS A 201 7.20 3.74 19.21
#